data_d30322320b2073029c93744e71ada50b
#
_entry.id   d30322320b2073029c93744e71ada50b
#
_cell.length_a   1.000
_cell.length_b   1.000
_cell.length_c   1.000
_cell.angle_alpha   90.00
_cell.angle_beta   90.00
_cell.angle_gamma   90.00
#
_symmetry.space_group_name_H-M   'P 1'
#
loop_
_entity.id
_entity.type
_entity.pdbx_description
1 polymer ?
#
loop_
_entity_poly.entity_id
_entity_poly.type
_entity_poly.pdbx_seq_one_letter_code
_entity_poly.pdbx_strand_id
1 'polypeptide(L)'
;AEYAALEHPDGVIAKAIKALDPPLLIHLGDFKLARAGCTDELFKDRYRQIAQLHPHRTIYTPGDNDWTDCDRLTFNFSTRYDELERLEFLRQIFFNQDELQLSKDIVGLVRQQGFVENARWQLGDILFATLHLPGTNNGRNQIERSNKEDAFHAADLRDQYNEAWLVQLF
;
A
#
# COMPACT_ATOMS: atom_id res chain seq x y z
N ALA A 1 7.45 -5.92 13.92
CA ALA A 1 7.83 -5.05 15.05
C ALA A 1 8.99 -4.11 14.68
N GLU A 2 9.94 -4.55 13.86
CA GLU A 2 11.14 -3.74 13.55
C GLU A 2 10.80 -2.55 12.64
N TYR A 3 10.06 -2.74 11.56
CA TYR A 3 9.67 -1.62 10.66
C TYR A 3 8.90 -0.55 11.40
N ALA A 4 7.90 -0.93 12.18
CA ALA A 4 7.13 0.00 12.97
C ALA A 4 7.96 0.84 13.95
N ALA A 5 9.00 0.25 14.52
CA ALA A 5 9.91 0.97 15.41
C ALA A 5 10.84 1.93 14.66
N LEU A 6 11.28 1.56 13.46
CA LEU A 6 12.13 2.40 12.62
C LEU A 6 11.38 3.62 12.05
N GLU A 7 10.11 3.43 11.72
CA GLU A 7 9.22 4.46 11.15
C GLU A 7 8.45 5.25 12.23
N HIS A 8 8.50 4.81 13.49
CA HIS A 8 7.93 5.60 14.60
C HIS A 8 8.52 7.02 14.59
N PRO A 9 7.79 8.06 15.00
CA PRO A 9 8.29 9.45 14.99
C PRO A 9 9.66 9.64 15.65
N ASP A 10 10.01 8.80 16.62
CA ASP A 10 11.32 8.76 17.26
C ASP A 10 12.32 7.78 16.62
N GLY A 11 11.89 7.06 15.60
CA GLY A 11 12.70 6.07 14.89
C GLY A 11 13.77 6.68 13.98
N VAL A 12 14.72 5.84 13.60
CA VAL A 12 15.87 6.27 12.76
C VAL A 12 15.42 6.77 11.40
N ILE A 13 14.47 6.08 10.76
CA ILE A 13 13.96 6.45 9.43
C ILE A 13 13.21 7.78 9.49
N ALA A 14 12.31 7.94 10.43
CA ALA A 14 11.56 9.18 10.60
C ALA A 14 12.48 10.39 10.84
N LYS A 15 13.49 10.23 11.71
CA LYS A 15 14.49 11.27 11.95
C LYS A 15 15.32 11.60 10.72
N ALA A 16 15.70 10.60 9.94
CA ALA A 16 16.44 10.79 8.70
C ALA A 16 15.61 11.53 7.63
N ILE A 17 14.35 11.12 7.44
CA ILE A 17 13.42 11.81 6.53
C ILE A 17 13.25 13.28 6.93
N LYS A 18 13.01 13.53 8.23
CA LYS A 18 12.87 14.89 8.75
C LYS A 18 14.13 15.75 8.55
N ALA A 19 15.30 15.15 8.70
CA ALA A 19 16.57 15.86 8.53
C ALA A 19 16.90 16.15 7.05
N LEU A 20 16.52 15.24 6.15
CA LEU A 20 16.74 15.38 4.71
C LEU A 20 15.71 16.29 4.04
N ASP A 21 14.50 16.38 4.59
CA ASP A 21 13.33 17.08 4.01
C ASP A 21 13.22 16.84 2.49
N PRO A 22 13.07 15.59 2.03
CA PRO A 22 13.02 15.29 0.61
C PRO A 22 11.80 15.93 -0.05
N PRO A 23 11.82 16.24 -1.34
CA PRO A 23 10.66 16.82 -2.03
C PRO A 23 9.45 15.87 -2.03
N LEU A 24 9.70 14.57 -1.91
CA LEU A 24 8.70 13.50 -1.96
C LEU A 24 9.20 12.27 -1.20
N LEU A 25 8.31 11.59 -0.50
CA LEU A 25 8.51 10.25 0.07
C LEU A 25 7.68 9.23 -0.71
N ILE A 26 8.29 8.11 -1.09
CA ILE A 26 7.57 6.97 -1.65
C ILE A 26 7.68 5.81 -0.66
N HIS A 27 6.55 5.38 -0.14
CA HIS A 27 6.45 4.22 0.76
C HIS A 27 5.93 3.03 -0.05
N LEU A 28 6.74 1.95 -0.14
CA LEU A 28 6.48 0.79 -0.98
C LEU A 28 5.73 -0.35 -0.26
N GLY A 29 4.91 0.00 0.72
CA GLY A 29 4.15 -0.99 1.48
C GLY A 29 4.98 -1.74 2.52
N ASP A 30 4.53 -2.94 2.85
CA ASP A 30 5.07 -3.80 3.90
C ASP A 30 5.10 -3.13 5.28
N PHE A 31 4.05 -2.34 5.58
CA PHE A 31 3.95 -1.61 6.85
C PHE A 31 3.85 -2.52 8.08
N LYS A 32 3.67 -3.81 7.88
CA LYS A 32 3.66 -4.82 8.93
C LYS A 32 4.54 -6.01 8.54
N LEU A 33 4.95 -6.78 9.52
CA LEU A 33 5.54 -8.09 9.27
C LEU A 33 4.48 -9.05 8.75
N ALA A 34 4.87 -9.98 7.89
CA ALA A 34 4.01 -11.05 7.38
C ALA A 34 3.23 -11.77 8.51
N ARG A 35 3.87 -11.95 9.67
CA ARG A 35 3.29 -12.63 10.85
C ARG A 35 2.39 -11.76 11.73
N ALA A 36 2.33 -10.45 11.49
CA ALA A 36 1.47 -9.56 12.26
C ALA A 36 0.02 -9.75 11.83
N GLY A 37 -0.89 -9.70 12.80
CA GLY A 37 -2.33 -9.75 12.52
C GLY A 37 -2.76 -8.58 11.65
N CYS A 38 -3.88 -8.76 10.96
CA CYS A 38 -4.42 -7.74 10.04
C CYS A 38 -5.65 -7.06 10.65
N THR A 39 -5.54 -6.60 11.90
CA THR A 39 -6.66 -5.95 12.57
C THR A 39 -6.87 -4.53 12.02
N ASP A 40 -8.10 -4.05 12.13
CA ASP A 40 -8.47 -2.69 11.72
C ASP A 40 -7.66 -1.64 12.46
N GLU A 41 -7.39 -1.87 13.74
CA GLU A 41 -6.59 -0.98 14.58
C GLU A 41 -5.15 -0.89 14.06
N LEU A 42 -4.55 -2.04 13.68
CA LEU A 42 -3.21 -2.05 13.11
C LEU A 42 -3.14 -1.21 11.82
N PHE A 43 -4.10 -1.37 10.92
CA PHE A 43 -4.12 -0.61 9.66
C PHE A 43 -4.24 0.90 9.91
N LYS A 44 -5.14 1.30 10.80
CA LYS A 44 -5.32 2.70 11.20
C LYS A 44 -4.06 3.27 11.85
N ASP A 45 -3.40 2.50 12.70
CA ASP A 45 -2.15 2.94 13.35
C ASP A 45 -1.02 3.09 12.34
N ARG A 46 -0.90 2.16 11.38
CA ARG A 46 0.10 2.25 10.31
C ARG A 46 -0.14 3.42 9.37
N TYR A 47 -1.40 3.66 9.01
CA TYR A 47 -1.75 4.85 8.24
C TYR A 47 -1.28 6.13 8.94
N ARG A 48 -1.61 6.30 10.24
CA ARG A 48 -1.19 7.48 11.00
C ARG A 48 0.34 7.61 11.05
N GLN A 49 1.04 6.49 11.25
CA GLN A 49 2.50 6.45 11.30
C GLN A 49 3.11 6.89 9.96
N ILE A 50 2.66 6.32 8.85
CA ILE A 50 3.14 6.65 7.50
C ILE A 50 2.81 8.10 7.15
N ALA A 51 1.62 8.57 7.48
CA ALA A 51 1.22 9.96 7.24
C ALA A 51 2.09 10.97 7.99
N GLN A 52 2.67 10.59 9.14
CA GLN A 52 3.56 11.43 9.94
C GLN A 52 5.02 11.41 9.46
N LEU A 53 5.42 10.44 8.62
CA LEU A 53 6.79 10.38 8.10
C LEU A 53 7.14 11.62 7.25
N HIS A 54 6.25 11.97 6.36
CA HIS A 54 6.38 13.18 5.52
C HIS A 54 4.99 13.71 5.16
N PRO A 55 4.38 14.53 6.03
CA PRO A 55 3.01 14.98 5.86
C PRO A 55 2.77 15.63 4.49
N HIS A 56 1.67 15.26 3.84
CA HIS A 56 1.20 15.78 2.56
C HIS A 56 2.08 15.52 1.32
N ARG A 57 3.23 14.86 1.48
CA ARG A 57 4.18 14.57 0.38
C ARG A 57 4.57 13.10 0.33
N THR A 58 3.69 12.21 0.80
CA THR A 58 3.93 10.76 0.77
C THR A 58 3.05 10.10 -0.28
N ILE A 59 3.68 9.38 -1.21
CA ILE A 59 3.02 8.38 -2.06
C ILE A 59 3.12 7.03 -1.35
N TYR A 60 2.00 6.34 -1.25
CA TYR A 60 1.95 4.97 -0.73
C TYR A 60 1.47 4.01 -1.81
N THR A 61 2.08 2.84 -1.90
CA THR A 61 1.62 1.69 -2.67
C THR A 61 1.76 0.43 -1.81
N PRO A 62 0.75 -0.46 -1.75
CA PRO A 62 0.77 -1.61 -0.86
C PRO A 62 1.78 -2.67 -1.29
N GLY A 63 2.39 -3.34 -0.30
CA GLY A 63 3.09 -4.60 -0.48
C GLY A 63 2.18 -5.82 -0.27
N ASP A 64 2.75 -7.03 -0.35
CA ASP A 64 2.00 -8.26 -0.12
C ASP A 64 1.70 -8.49 1.37
N ASN A 65 2.61 -8.09 2.27
CA ASN A 65 2.36 -8.19 3.70
C ASN A 65 1.15 -7.37 4.17
N ASP A 66 0.77 -6.34 3.42
CA ASP A 66 -0.28 -5.42 3.84
C ASP A 66 -1.68 -6.02 3.69
N TRP A 67 -1.86 -7.04 2.81
CA TRP A 67 -3.17 -7.63 2.57
C TRP A 67 -3.15 -9.11 2.20
N THR A 68 -2.32 -9.61 1.25
CA THR A 68 -2.33 -11.03 0.87
C THR A 68 -1.90 -11.95 2.02
N ASP A 69 -0.98 -11.51 2.85
CA ASP A 69 -0.51 -12.26 4.01
C ASP A 69 -1.54 -12.37 5.14
N CYS A 70 -2.63 -11.63 5.05
CA CYS A 70 -3.70 -11.65 6.04
C CYS A 70 -4.50 -12.97 6.02
N ASP A 71 -4.48 -13.67 4.90
CA ASP A 71 -5.19 -14.93 4.70
C ASP A 71 -4.37 -16.16 5.14
N ARG A 72 -3.06 -16.03 5.39
CA ARG A 72 -2.16 -17.16 5.60
C ARG A 72 -2.32 -17.84 6.96
N LEU A 73 -2.52 -19.17 6.94
CA LEU A 73 -2.55 -20.04 8.12
C LEU A 73 -1.25 -20.01 8.92
N THR A 74 -0.13 -19.98 8.23
CA THR A 74 1.21 -20.10 8.82
C THR A 74 1.54 -18.97 9.78
N PHE A 75 0.87 -17.83 9.64
CA PHE A 75 1.19 -16.62 10.40
C PHE A 75 0.15 -16.23 11.43
N ASN A 76 -1.09 -16.73 11.29
CA ASN A 76 -2.19 -16.31 12.14
C ASN A 76 -3.14 -17.47 12.46
N PHE A 77 -2.78 -18.30 13.43
CA PHE A 77 -3.56 -19.48 13.80
C PHE A 77 -4.97 -19.17 14.34
N SER A 78 -5.21 -17.96 14.83
CA SER A 78 -6.46 -17.61 15.52
C SER A 78 -7.42 -16.73 14.72
N THR A 79 -6.92 -15.86 13.85
CA THR A 79 -7.77 -14.90 13.12
C THR A 79 -7.20 -14.68 11.73
N ARG A 80 -7.82 -15.35 10.75
CA ARG A 80 -7.53 -15.12 9.33
C ARG A 80 -8.57 -14.18 8.77
N TYR A 81 -8.11 -13.26 7.95
CA TYR A 81 -8.94 -12.34 7.22
C TYR A 81 -9.03 -12.75 5.76
N ASP A 82 -10.11 -12.45 5.10
CA ASP A 82 -10.18 -12.51 3.64
C ASP A 82 -9.25 -11.46 3.04
N GLU A 83 -8.38 -11.86 2.10
CA GLU A 83 -7.37 -10.96 1.53
C GLU A 83 -8.01 -9.82 0.73
N LEU A 84 -9.09 -10.09 -0.02
CA LEU A 84 -9.77 -9.07 -0.82
C LEU A 84 -10.51 -8.08 0.07
N GLU A 85 -11.10 -8.57 1.16
CA GLU A 85 -11.70 -7.70 2.17
C GLU A 85 -10.64 -6.80 2.82
N ARG A 86 -9.45 -7.34 3.12
CA ARG A 86 -8.36 -6.50 3.67
C ARG A 86 -7.82 -5.49 2.67
N LEU A 87 -7.73 -5.84 1.39
CA LEU A 87 -7.38 -4.88 0.35
C LEU A 87 -8.41 -3.74 0.27
N GLU A 88 -9.70 -4.06 0.32
CA GLU A 88 -10.75 -3.05 0.30
C GLU A 88 -10.71 -2.16 1.55
N PHE A 89 -10.50 -2.73 2.73
CA PHE A 89 -10.33 -1.97 3.95
C PHE A 89 -9.08 -1.08 3.90
N LEU A 90 -7.97 -1.58 3.35
CA LEU A 90 -6.77 -0.80 3.10
C LEU A 90 -7.08 0.40 2.19
N ARG A 91 -7.83 0.19 1.10
CA ARG A 91 -8.26 1.26 0.19
C ARG A 91 -9.05 2.34 0.91
N GLN A 92 -9.98 1.94 1.79
CA GLN A 92 -10.78 2.87 2.58
C GLN A 92 -9.94 3.73 3.53
N ILE A 93 -8.87 3.17 4.11
CA ILE A 93 -8.02 3.87 5.06
C ILE A 93 -6.96 4.73 4.36
N PHE A 94 -6.32 4.21 3.31
CA PHE A 94 -5.16 4.85 2.69
C PHE A 94 -5.50 5.72 1.48
N PHE A 95 -6.64 5.46 0.79
CA PHE A 95 -6.94 6.06 -0.51
C PHE A 95 -8.31 6.72 -0.63
N ASN A 96 -9.04 6.92 0.48
CA ASN A 96 -10.29 7.67 0.46
C ASN A 96 -10.05 9.19 0.57
N GLN A 97 -11.02 9.96 1.05
CA GLN A 97 -10.92 11.42 1.18
C GLN A 97 -9.76 11.88 2.07
N ASP A 98 -9.36 11.06 3.08
CA ASP A 98 -8.24 11.35 3.96
C ASP A 98 -6.88 11.10 3.29
N GLU A 99 -6.87 10.52 2.12
CA GLU A 99 -5.69 10.40 1.26
C GLU A 99 -5.02 11.75 1.02
N LEU A 100 -5.78 12.82 1.03
CA LEU A 100 -5.27 14.18 0.97
C LEU A 100 -4.26 14.47 2.09
N GLN A 101 -4.33 13.73 3.21
CA GLN A 101 -3.34 13.83 4.28
C GLN A 101 -1.96 13.30 3.85
N LEU A 102 -1.92 12.24 3.03
CA LEU A 102 -0.66 11.67 2.56
C LEU A 102 -0.03 12.47 1.43
N SER A 103 -0.80 12.86 0.43
CA SER A 103 -0.28 13.35 -0.86
C SER A 103 -0.83 14.70 -1.31
N LYS A 104 -1.41 15.46 -0.41
CA LYS A 104 -2.10 16.74 -0.67
C LYS A 104 -1.26 17.76 -1.46
N ASP A 105 0.03 17.82 -1.17
CA ASP A 105 0.94 18.81 -1.77
C ASP A 105 1.64 18.30 -3.04
N ILE A 106 1.27 17.11 -3.52
CA ILE A 106 1.85 16.54 -4.74
C ILE A 106 1.04 17.02 -5.95
N VAL A 107 1.61 17.98 -6.65
CA VAL A 107 0.95 18.59 -7.80
C VAL A 107 0.86 17.60 -8.96
N GLY A 108 -0.32 17.54 -9.60
CA GLY A 108 -0.53 16.70 -10.77
C GLY A 108 -0.62 15.19 -10.46
N LEU A 109 -0.77 14.82 -9.19
CA LEU A 109 -1.01 13.42 -8.83
C LEU A 109 -2.35 12.94 -9.42
N VAL A 110 -2.28 11.84 -10.16
CA VAL A 110 -3.45 11.15 -10.73
C VAL A 110 -3.39 9.69 -10.31
N ARG A 111 -4.52 9.15 -9.89
CA ARG A 111 -4.68 7.72 -9.58
C ARG A 111 -5.54 7.03 -10.62
N GLN A 112 -5.25 5.76 -10.85
CA GLN A 112 -6.05 4.95 -11.76
C GLN A 112 -7.43 4.69 -11.17
N GLN A 113 -8.47 4.95 -11.95
CA GLN A 113 -9.84 4.65 -11.52
C GLN A 113 -10.03 3.14 -11.31
N GLY A 114 -10.58 2.74 -10.16
CA GLY A 114 -10.80 1.35 -9.79
C GLY A 114 -9.57 0.64 -9.20
N PHE A 115 -8.36 1.14 -9.47
CA PHE A 115 -7.09 0.63 -8.92
C PHE A 115 -6.26 1.79 -8.36
N VAL A 116 -6.77 2.37 -7.29
CA VAL A 116 -6.27 3.62 -6.67
C VAL A 116 -4.84 3.52 -6.14
N GLU A 117 -4.32 2.32 -6.00
CA GLU A 117 -2.92 2.04 -5.63
C GLU A 117 -1.93 2.46 -6.72
N ASN A 118 -2.40 2.46 -7.98
CA ASN A 118 -1.64 2.94 -9.12
C ASN A 118 -1.75 4.45 -9.20
N ALA A 119 -0.60 5.11 -9.23
CA ALA A 119 -0.51 6.56 -9.28
C ALA A 119 0.50 7.01 -10.32
N ARG A 120 0.33 8.24 -10.83
CA ARG A 120 1.35 8.94 -11.62
C ARG A 120 1.42 10.39 -11.19
N TRP A 121 2.59 10.97 -11.26
CA TRP A 121 2.84 12.39 -11.00
C TRP A 121 4.10 12.83 -11.74
N GLN A 122 4.30 14.11 -11.83
CA GLN A 122 5.48 14.69 -12.45
C GLN A 122 6.28 15.51 -11.45
N LEU A 123 7.60 15.38 -11.49
CA LEU A 123 8.51 16.20 -10.72
C LEU A 123 9.60 16.74 -11.67
N GLY A 124 9.58 18.03 -11.95
CA GLY A 124 10.39 18.62 -13.03
C GLY A 124 10.02 17.99 -14.37
N ASP A 125 11.01 17.52 -15.10
CA ASP A 125 10.83 16.87 -16.42
C ASP A 125 10.69 15.34 -16.33
N ILE A 126 10.57 14.80 -15.11
CA ILE A 126 10.50 13.35 -14.89
C ILE A 126 9.06 12.96 -14.53
N LEU A 127 8.50 12.02 -15.30
CA LEU A 127 7.25 11.35 -14.99
C LEU A 127 7.53 10.13 -14.10
N PHE A 128 6.83 10.05 -12.99
CA PHE A 128 6.85 8.93 -12.07
C PHE A 128 5.51 8.19 -12.13
N ALA A 129 5.55 6.89 -11.94
CA ALA A 129 4.35 6.08 -11.76
C ALA A 129 4.59 4.92 -10.80
N THR A 130 3.53 4.52 -10.09
CA THR A 130 3.47 3.28 -9.31
C THR A 130 2.58 2.26 -10.00
N LEU A 131 2.94 0.99 -9.81
CA LEU A 131 2.13 -0.17 -10.17
C LEU A 131 1.98 -1.06 -8.95
N HIS A 132 0.77 -1.46 -8.64
CA HIS A 132 0.49 -2.41 -7.58
C HIS A 132 0.69 -3.84 -8.10
N LEU A 133 1.89 -4.37 -7.87
CA LEU A 133 2.31 -5.73 -8.21
C LEU A 133 2.78 -6.43 -6.93
N PRO A 134 1.86 -6.91 -6.09
CA PRO A 134 2.25 -7.58 -4.83
C PRO A 134 3.00 -8.87 -5.12
N GLY A 135 3.83 -9.29 -4.18
CA GLY A 135 4.41 -10.61 -4.13
C GLY A 135 3.35 -11.70 -4.26
N THR A 136 3.63 -12.93 -3.88
CA THR A 136 2.61 -14.00 -3.94
C THR A 136 2.02 -14.23 -5.34
N ASN A 137 2.80 -14.01 -6.39
CA ASN A 137 2.34 -14.11 -7.78
C ASN A 137 1.10 -13.23 -8.04
N ASN A 138 1.20 -11.95 -7.67
CA ASN A 138 0.13 -10.97 -7.78
C ASN A 138 -1.17 -11.37 -7.05
N GLY A 139 -1.03 -12.00 -5.87
CA GLY A 139 -2.16 -12.46 -5.06
C GLY A 139 -2.76 -13.80 -5.49
N ARG A 140 -2.07 -14.60 -6.34
CA ARG A 140 -2.57 -15.92 -6.77
C ARG A 140 -2.08 -17.07 -5.90
N ASN A 141 -1.07 -16.87 -5.07
CA ASN A 141 -0.50 -17.91 -4.23
C ASN A 141 -0.99 -17.81 -2.78
N GLN A 142 -1.07 -18.96 -2.12
CA GLN A 142 -1.33 -19.05 -0.68
C GLN A 142 -2.70 -18.51 -0.24
N ILE A 143 -3.70 -18.65 -1.09
CA ILE A 143 -5.09 -18.31 -0.80
C ILE A 143 -5.69 -19.44 0.03
N GLU A 144 -6.03 -19.14 1.29
CA GLU A 144 -6.44 -20.15 2.27
C GLU A 144 -7.87 -19.93 2.79
N ARG A 145 -8.28 -18.68 3.02
CA ARG A 145 -9.60 -18.30 3.48
C ARG A 145 -10.46 -17.68 2.40
N SER A 146 -9.87 -16.83 1.58
CA SER A 146 -10.56 -16.17 0.48
C SER A 146 -11.05 -17.18 -0.55
N ASN A 147 -12.10 -16.85 -1.26
CA ASN A 147 -12.53 -17.65 -2.41
C ASN A 147 -11.45 -17.58 -3.49
N LYS A 148 -10.93 -18.72 -3.90
CA LYS A 148 -9.85 -18.80 -4.89
C LYS A 148 -10.26 -18.27 -6.26
N GLU A 149 -11.50 -18.49 -6.67
CA GLU A 149 -12.03 -18.01 -7.94
C GLU A 149 -12.09 -16.47 -7.94
N ASP A 150 -12.58 -15.88 -6.87
CA ASP A 150 -12.64 -14.43 -6.70
C ASP A 150 -11.23 -13.82 -6.64
N ALA A 151 -10.31 -14.47 -5.92
CA ALA A 151 -8.92 -14.00 -5.80
C ALA A 151 -8.19 -14.07 -7.15
N PHE A 152 -8.36 -15.13 -7.92
CA PHE A 152 -7.80 -15.24 -9.27
C PHE A 152 -8.40 -14.21 -10.22
N HIS A 153 -9.72 -14.04 -10.19
CA HIS A 153 -10.38 -13.01 -10.98
C HIS A 153 -9.88 -11.59 -10.64
N ALA A 154 -9.75 -11.29 -9.35
CA ALA A 154 -9.20 -10.00 -8.90
C ALA A 154 -7.75 -9.80 -9.34
N ALA A 155 -6.93 -10.86 -9.34
CA ALA A 155 -5.57 -10.80 -9.83
C ALA A 155 -5.50 -10.57 -11.36
N ASP A 156 -6.37 -11.25 -12.13
CA ASP A 156 -6.46 -11.07 -13.58
C ASP A 156 -6.92 -9.66 -13.95
N LEU A 157 -7.89 -9.11 -13.23
CA LEU A 157 -8.29 -7.71 -13.40
C LEU A 157 -7.14 -6.75 -13.08
N ARG A 158 -6.41 -6.99 -12.00
CA ARG A 158 -5.26 -6.15 -11.63
C ARG A 158 -4.19 -6.16 -12.73
N ASP A 159 -3.87 -7.33 -13.30
CA ASP A 159 -2.94 -7.42 -14.42
C ASP A 159 -3.41 -6.60 -15.62
N GLN A 160 -4.68 -6.73 -16.03
CA GLN A 160 -5.26 -5.98 -17.15
C GLN A 160 -5.22 -4.47 -16.91
N TYR A 161 -5.57 -4.03 -15.69
CA TYR A 161 -5.56 -2.61 -15.36
C TYR A 161 -4.13 -2.06 -15.25
N ASN A 162 -3.18 -2.83 -14.75
CA ASN A 162 -1.76 -2.45 -14.73
C ASN A 162 -1.21 -2.29 -16.15
N GLU A 163 -1.53 -3.20 -17.06
CA GLU A 163 -1.15 -3.09 -18.48
C GLU A 163 -1.76 -1.85 -19.13
N ALA A 164 -3.07 -1.64 -18.96
CA ALA A 164 -3.75 -0.45 -19.47
C ALA A 164 -3.17 0.85 -18.86
N TRP A 165 -2.78 0.83 -17.59
CA TRP A 165 -2.15 1.98 -16.95
C TRP A 165 -0.80 2.30 -17.55
N LEU A 166 0.05 1.29 -17.79
CA LEU A 166 1.34 1.47 -18.46
C LEU A 166 1.18 2.09 -19.86
N VAL A 167 0.22 1.62 -20.64
CA VAL A 167 -0.06 2.18 -21.98
C VAL A 167 -0.46 3.65 -21.93
N GLN A 168 -1.13 4.08 -20.87
CA GLN A 168 -1.54 5.50 -20.69
C GLN A 168 -0.38 6.41 -20.25
N LEU A 169 0.76 5.85 -19.84
CA LEU A 169 1.93 6.64 -19.41
C LEU A 169 2.78 7.11 -20.59
N PHE A 170 2.67 6.45 -21.73
CA PHE A 170 3.44 6.69 -22.95
C PHE A 170 2.53 7.08 -24.12
#